data_9094aa57712891b31515f5f86f99b603
#
_entry.id   9094aa57712891b31515f5f86f99b603
#
_cell.length_a   1.000
_cell.length_b   1.000
_cell.length_c   1.000
_cell.angle_alpha   90.00
_cell.angle_beta   90.00
_cell.angle_gamma   90.00
#
_symmetry.space_group_name_H-M   'P 1'
#
loop_
_entity.id
_entity.type
_entity.pdbx_description
1 polymer ?
#
loop_
_entity_poly.entity_id
_entity_poly.type
_entity_poly.pdbx_seq_one_letter_code
_entity_poly.pdbx_strand_id
1 'polypeptide(L)'
;MTKKTKIIIAVSVLVALLIAGGIWFSSRGNRDQDNNEQPVTKQKITPKTNLIPVSERPFMQLEPTADGHYVVINVIEVKKPADSLNYEMEYQTGSMLQGFQGFLKLDQLPASDKKLFGSQSAGGAITYHEDIKGGSLLAEFIGPEAYAVKSSWRYFTNSDRQSAFSSQDTKFTIANDSLARYSYVIIYNSPGYPAEVEGEVVSDIYTVSAETSLKTISSPFTVTFTTKEEQAQIMGYDGEAWQSLESQYENGALTGSAPFMDAYLLVK
;
A
#
# COMPACT_ATOMS: atom_id res chain seq x y z
N MET A 1 74.21 12.71 38.71
CA MET A 1 73.12 12.49 37.75
C MET A 1 72.73 13.83 37.17
N THR A 2 72.81 14.00 35.87
CA THR A 2 72.51 15.26 35.17
C THR A 2 71.01 15.48 35.08
N LYS A 3 70.58 16.76 34.97
CA LYS A 3 69.15 17.13 34.87
C LYS A 3 68.45 16.34 33.76
N LYS A 4 69.11 16.04 32.64
CA LYS A 4 68.60 15.25 31.52
C LYS A 4 68.31 13.78 31.92
N THR A 5 69.18 13.17 32.77
CA THR A 5 68.96 11.77 33.21
C THR A 5 67.74 11.63 34.13
N LYS A 6 67.50 12.65 34.99
CA LYS A 6 66.30 12.65 35.85
C LYS A 6 65.00 12.82 35.06
N ILE A 7 65.00 13.61 33.97
CA ILE A 7 63.80 13.80 33.07
C ILE A 7 63.56 12.48 32.32
N ILE A 8 64.53 11.80 31.80
CA ILE A 8 64.36 10.53 31.07
C ILE A 8 63.79 9.44 32.00
N ILE A 9 64.23 9.36 33.23
CA ILE A 9 63.67 8.40 34.21
C ILE A 9 62.27 8.73 34.57
N ALA A 10 61.91 10.03 34.76
CA ALA A 10 60.53 10.45 35.07
C ALA A 10 59.54 10.13 33.90
N VAL A 11 59.99 10.34 32.67
CA VAL A 11 59.13 10.04 31.50
C VAL A 11 58.96 8.54 31.34
N SER A 12 60.02 7.72 31.56
CA SER A 12 59.96 6.26 31.48
C SER A 12 59.01 5.66 32.53
N VAL A 13 58.99 6.20 33.75
CA VAL A 13 58.04 5.76 34.80
C VAL A 13 56.62 6.14 34.49
N LEU A 14 56.39 7.33 33.91
CA LEU A 14 55.06 7.77 33.50
C LEU A 14 54.48 6.88 32.38
N VAL A 15 55.30 6.54 31.39
CA VAL A 15 54.87 5.64 30.29
C VAL A 15 54.60 4.23 30.82
N ALA A 16 55.41 3.71 31.74
CA ALA A 16 55.14 2.40 32.35
C ALA A 16 53.83 2.38 33.17
N LEU A 17 53.49 3.46 33.88
CA LEU A 17 52.25 3.58 34.62
C LEU A 17 51.01 3.68 33.68
N LEU A 18 51.16 4.33 32.54
CA LEU A 18 50.08 4.39 31.53
C LEU A 18 49.83 3.02 30.87
N ILE A 19 50.90 2.26 30.60
CA ILE A 19 50.78 0.90 30.05
C ILE A 19 50.17 -0.05 31.09
N ALA A 20 50.62 -0.01 32.34
CA ALA A 20 50.04 -0.82 33.42
C ALA A 20 48.58 -0.46 33.72
N GLY A 21 48.22 0.81 33.69
CA GLY A 21 46.83 1.29 33.83
C GLY A 21 45.93 0.85 32.67
N GLY A 22 46.44 0.88 31.44
CA GLY A 22 45.73 0.42 30.25
C GLY A 22 45.43 -1.08 30.25
N ILE A 23 46.39 -1.89 30.69
CA ILE A 23 46.22 -3.36 30.82
C ILE A 23 45.24 -3.68 31.97
N TRP A 24 45.33 -2.96 33.11
CA TRP A 24 44.41 -3.17 34.23
C TRP A 24 42.97 -2.75 33.91
N PHE A 25 42.76 -1.71 33.14
CA PHE A 25 41.45 -1.29 32.67
C PHE A 25 40.88 -2.25 31.61
N SER A 26 41.74 -2.77 30.72
CA SER A 26 41.34 -3.75 29.72
C SER A 26 41.00 -5.13 30.31
N SER A 27 41.64 -5.53 31.41
CA SER A 27 41.35 -6.83 32.05
C SER A 27 40.19 -6.81 33.03
N ARG A 28 39.61 -5.65 33.36
CA ARG A 28 38.37 -5.54 34.16
C ARG A 28 37.09 -5.56 33.35
N GLY A 29 37.18 -5.52 32.00
CA GLY A 29 36.06 -5.52 31.08
C GLY A 29 35.52 -6.91 30.70
N ASN A 30 36.15 -8.01 31.11
CA ASN A 30 35.72 -9.37 30.83
C ASN A 30 35.35 -10.11 32.11
N ARG A 31 34.20 -9.83 32.67
CA ARG A 31 33.44 -10.75 33.50
C ARG A 31 32.13 -11.07 32.80
N ASP A 32 32.14 -12.21 32.18
CA ASP A 32 31.04 -13.16 31.98
C ASP A 32 29.62 -12.56 32.06
N GLN A 33 29.11 -12.10 30.89
CA GLN A 33 27.74 -12.40 30.52
C GLN A 33 27.80 -13.24 29.25
N ASP A 34 27.85 -14.56 29.46
CA ASP A 34 27.36 -15.52 28.48
C ASP A 34 25.85 -15.31 28.28
N ASN A 35 25.50 -14.18 27.73
CA ASN A 35 24.26 -13.98 27.02
C ASN A 35 24.57 -14.07 25.55
N ASN A 36 24.63 -15.30 25.09
CA ASN A 36 24.53 -15.67 23.70
C ASN A 36 23.09 -15.40 23.24
N GLU A 37 22.60 -14.20 23.46
CA GLU A 37 21.47 -13.64 22.73
C GLU A 37 22.04 -13.18 21.36
N GLN A 38 22.14 -14.14 20.45
CA GLN A 38 22.08 -13.80 19.05
C GLN A 38 20.90 -12.82 18.91
N PRO A 39 21.07 -11.68 18.21
CA PRO A 39 19.94 -10.85 17.90
C PRO A 39 18.94 -11.75 17.18
N VAL A 40 17.89 -12.15 17.87
CA VAL A 40 16.76 -12.83 17.26
C VAL A 40 16.22 -11.82 16.29
N THR A 41 16.69 -11.90 15.05
CA THR A 41 16.04 -11.22 13.93
C THR A 41 14.63 -11.77 13.96
N LYS A 42 13.71 -11.03 14.55
CA LYS A 42 12.29 -11.34 14.50
C LYS A 42 11.97 -11.36 13.01
N GLN A 43 11.98 -12.55 12.44
CA GLN A 43 11.48 -12.73 11.09
C GLN A 43 10.07 -12.19 11.12
N LYS A 44 9.82 -11.13 10.37
CA LYS A 44 8.47 -10.60 10.16
C LYS A 44 7.67 -11.74 9.53
N ILE A 45 6.87 -12.43 10.35
CA ILE A 45 6.00 -13.48 9.87
C ILE A 45 4.94 -12.77 9.04
N THR A 46 5.07 -12.83 7.73
CA THR A 46 4.03 -12.29 6.83
C THR A 46 2.80 -13.19 6.98
N PRO A 47 1.65 -12.64 7.38
CA PRO A 47 0.44 -13.44 7.53
C PRO A 47 0.06 -14.05 6.17
N LYS A 48 -0.55 -15.24 6.21
CA LYS A 48 -1.15 -15.80 5.01
C LYS A 48 -2.32 -14.93 4.59
N THR A 49 -2.30 -14.44 3.36
CA THR A 49 -3.27 -13.48 2.84
C THR A 49 -4.26 -14.14 1.88
N ASN A 50 -5.43 -13.52 1.71
CA ASN A 50 -6.44 -13.89 0.71
C ASN A 50 -6.98 -15.33 0.84
N LEU A 51 -6.98 -15.89 2.06
CA LEU A 51 -7.47 -17.26 2.31
C LEU A 51 -8.98 -17.35 2.39
N ILE A 52 -9.66 -16.27 2.82
CA ILE A 52 -11.12 -16.23 2.88
C ILE A 52 -11.71 -16.02 1.48
N PRO A 53 -12.93 -16.54 1.20
CA PRO A 53 -13.62 -16.30 -0.07
C PRO A 53 -13.75 -14.82 -0.40
N VAL A 54 -13.75 -14.46 -1.67
CA VAL A 54 -13.88 -13.06 -2.12
C VAL A 54 -15.18 -12.42 -1.60
N SER A 55 -16.25 -13.21 -1.50
CA SER A 55 -17.55 -12.79 -0.94
C SER A 55 -17.52 -12.41 0.52
N GLU A 56 -16.52 -12.84 1.29
CA GLU A 56 -16.35 -12.49 2.71
C GLU A 56 -15.32 -11.36 2.94
N ARG A 57 -14.61 -10.94 1.87
CA ARG A 57 -13.57 -9.92 1.99
C ARG A 57 -14.17 -8.52 2.07
N PRO A 58 -13.44 -7.57 2.72
CA PRO A 58 -13.88 -6.19 2.83
C PRO A 58 -13.84 -5.48 1.47
N PHE A 59 -14.76 -4.55 1.27
CA PHE A 59 -14.69 -3.61 0.16
C PHE A 59 -13.93 -2.36 0.60
N MET A 60 -12.88 -2.04 -0.14
CA MET A 60 -11.97 -0.94 0.16
C MET A 60 -11.72 -0.10 -1.09
N GLN A 61 -11.40 1.18 -0.87
CA GLN A 61 -11.02 2.12 -1.93
C GLN A 61 -9.79 2.91 -1.52
N LEU A 62 -8.99 3.33 -2.50
CA LEU A 62 -7.88 4.25 -2.32
C LEU A 62 -8.16 5.51 -3.12
N GLU A 63 -7.95 6.69 -2.52
CA GLU A 63 -8.19 7.97 -3.18
C GLU A 63 -6.96 8.88 -3.08
N PRO A 64 -6.53 9.52 -4.18
CA PRO A 64 -5.48 10.52 -4.11
C PRO A 64 -6.05 11.85 -3.60
N THR A 65 -5.23 12.67 -2.93
CA THR A 65 -5.61 14.05 -2.61
C THR A 65 -5.36 15.00 -3.78
N ALA A 66 -5.98 16.18 -3.73
CA ALA A 66 -5.89 17.20 -4.79
C ALA A 66 -4.45 17.69 -5.06
N ASP A 67 -3.58 17.60 -4.07
CA ASP A 67 -2.16 17.96 -4.17
C ASP A 67 -1.26 16.77 -4.55
N GLY A 68 -1.83 15.55 -4.61
CA GLY A 68 -1.09 14.32 -4.92
C GLY A 68 -0.14 13.84 -3.82
N HIS A 69 -0.09 14.52 -2.68
CA HIS A 69 0.86 14.22 -1.62
C HIS A 69 0.38 13.20 -0.60
N TYR A 70 -0.90 12.84 -0.64
CA TYR A 70 -1.50 11.89 0.29
C TYR A 70 -2.36 10.87 -0.44
N VAL A 71 -2.55 9.74 0.20
CA VAL A 71 -3.57 8.76 -0.14
C VAL A 71 -4.54 8.63 1.02
N VAL A 72 -5.82 8.51 0.70
CA VAL A 72 -6.87 8.16 1.66
C VAL A 72 -7.21 6.69 1.46
N ILE A 73 -7.07 5.91 2.53
CA ILE A 73 -7.45 4.49 2.57
C ILE A 73 -8.84 4.44 3.16
N ASN A 74 -9.81 3.99 2.38
CA ASN A 74 -11.22 3.90 2.79
C ASN A 74 -11.59 2.42 2.94
N VAL A 75 -12.11 2.05 4.12
CA VAL A 75 -12.81 0.79 4.36
C VAL A 75 -14.30 1.09 4.32
N ILE A 76 -14.94 0.68 3.25
CA ILE A 76 -16.36 1.02 2.99
C ILE A 76 -17.27 -0.01 3.65
N GLU A 77 -16.93 -1.31 3.51
CA GLU A 77 -17.72 -2.41 4.02
C GLU A 77 -16.82 -3.53 4.55
N VAL A 78 -17.24 -4.14 5.65
CA VAL A 78 -16.59 -5.31 6.27
C VAL A 78 -17.63 -6.41 6.42
N LYS A 79 -17.53 -7.46 5.59
CA LYS A 79 -18.50 -8.58 5.59
C LYS A 79 -18.21 -9.59 6.70
N LYS A 80 -16.93 -9.97 6.87
CA LYS A 80 -16.50 -10.81 7.99
C LYS A 80 -16.17 -9.91 9.19
N PRO A 81 -16.83 -10.07 10.36
CA PRO A 81 -16.71 -9.15 11.49
C PRO A 81 -15.26 -8.90 11.93
N ALA A 82 -14.92 -7.63 12.09
CA ALA A 82 -13.65 -7.17 12.61
C ALA A 82 -13.84 -5.84 13.37
N ASP A 83 -13.08 -5.68 14.47
CA ASP A 83 -13.14 -4.50 15.35
C ASP A 83 -12.15 -3.42 14.90
N SER A 84 -11.08 -3.84 14.26
CA SER A 84 -10.00 -2.95 13.84
C SER A 84 -9.20 -3.54 12.67
N LEU A 85 -8.43 -2.67 12.05
CA LEU A 85 -7.55 -2.96 10.93
C LEU A 85 -6.15 -2.43 11.20
N ASN A 86 -5.13 -3.31 11.15
CA ASN A 86 -3.74 -2.90 10.94
C ASN A 86 -3.43 -3.01 9.45
N TYR A 87 -2.72 -2.04 8.91
CA TYR A 87 -2.34 -2.11 7.52
C TYR A 87 -0.90 -1.65 7.28
N GLU A 88 -0.33 -2.17 6.21
CA GLU A 88 0.97 -1.78 5.70
C GLU A 88 0.84 -1.52 4.19
N MET A 89 1.16 -0.31 3.77
CA MET A 89 1.19 0.06 2.37
C MET A 89 2.63 0.20 1.92
N GLU A 90 2.97 -0.49 0.86
CA GLU A 90 4.25 -0.38 0.16
C GLU A 90 4.02 0.25 -1.20
N TYR A 91 4.95 1.12 -1.64
CA TYR A 91 4.90 1.76 -2.95
C TYR A 91 6.28 2.06 -3.51
N GLN A 92 6.36 2.03 -4.82
CA GLN A 92 7.54 2.41 -5.57
C GLN A 92 7.56 3.91 -5.79
N THR A 93 8.71 4.56 -5.50
CA THR A 93 8.98 5.97 -5.77
C THR A 93 10.35 6.06 -6.46
N GLY A 94 10.36 6.44 -7.74
CA GLY A 94 11.56 6.32 -8.57
C GLY A 94 12.14 4.89 -8.52
N SER A 95 13.38 4.75 -8.04
CA SER A 95 14.06 3.46 -7.88
C SER A 95 13.92 2.85 -6.48
N MET A 96 13.26 3.53 -5.52
CA MET A 96 13.18 3.12 -4.12
C MET A 96 11.81 2.54 -3.78
N LEU A 97 11.80 1.51 -2.93
CA LEU A 97 10.61 1.03 -2.27
C LEU A 97 10.43 1.79 -0.96
N GLN A 98 9.26 2.37 -0.76
CA GLN A 98 8.85 3.09 0.42
C GLN A 98 7.59 2.46 1.01
N GLY A 99 7.21 2.86 2.21
CA GLY A 99 5.99 2.37 2.83
C GLY A 99 5.65 3.07 4.13
N PHE A 100 4.45 2.82 4.59
CA PHE A 100 3.97 3.24 5.88
C PHE A 100 3.02 2.21 6.46
N GLN A 101 2.81 2.29 7.77
CA GLN A 101 1.86 1.47 8.51
C GLN A 101 0.80 2.36 9.14
N GLY A 102 -0.35 1.77 9.42
CA GLY A 102 -1.42 2.46 10.10
C GLY A 102 -2.37 1.51 10.79
N PHE A 103 -3.31 2.12 11.51
CA PHE A 103 -4.34 1.46 12.27
C PHE A 103 -5.67 2.20 12.08
N LEU A 104 -6.75 1.45 11.90
CA LEU A 104 -8.12 1.96 11.85
C LEU A 104 -9.02 1.19 12.80
N LYS A 105 -9.87 1.90 13.53
CA LYS A 105 -11.04 1.31 14.19
C LYS A 105 -12.15 1.15 13.17
N LEU A 106 -12.90 0.06 13.30
CA LEU A 106 -14.00 -0.28 12.39
C LEU A 106 -15.37 -0.25 13.08
N ASP A 107 -15.45 0.47 14.21
CA ASP A 107 -16.69 0.68 14.97
C ASP A 107 -17.73 1.51 14.21
N GLN A 108 -17.31 2.29 13.24
CA GLN A 108 -18.15 3.02 12.30
C GLN A 108 -17.59 2.90 10.88
N LEU A 109 -18.45 2.56 9.91
CA LEU A 109 -18.11 2.52 8.51
C LEU A 109 -18.91 3.59 7.73
N PRO A 110 -18.33 4.18 6.68
CA PRO A 110 -16.96 3.98 6.20
C PRO A 110 -15.92 4.55 7.18
N ALA A 111 -14.80 3.80 7.35
CA ALA A 111 -13.64 4.24 8.11
C ALA A 111 -12.51 4.64 7.17
N SER A 112 -11.81 5.74 7.49
CA SER A 112 -10.79 6.30 6.60
C SER A 112 -9.54 6.70 7.34
N ASP A 113 -8.39 6.56 6.70
CA ASP A 113 -7.10 7.08 7.17
C ASP A 113 -6.34 7.75 6.03
N LYS A 114 -5.84 8.97 6.27
CA LYS A 114 -5.09 9.77 5.31
C LYS A 114 -3.60 9.66 5.61
N LYS A 115 -2.81 9.18 4.64
CA LYS A 115 -1.37 8.97 4.77
C LYS A 115 -0.57 9.80 3.79
N LEU A 116 0.54 10.34 4.29
CA LEU A 116 1.50 11.14 3.53
C LEU A 116 2.35 10.22 2.64
N PHE A 117 2.45 10.54 1.36
CA PHE A 117 3.52 10.06 0.51
C PHE A 117 4.79 10.89 0.76
N GLY A 118 5.53 10.52 1.80
CA GLY A 118 6.66 11.30 2.24
C GLY A 118 7.15 10.94 3.62
N SER A 119 8.04 11.75 4.16
CA SER A 119 8.55 11.66 5.52
C SER A 119 8.45 13.02 6.22
N GLN A 120 8.21 12.97 7.52
CA GLN A 120 8.20 14.16 8.37
C GLN A 120 9.28 14.04 9.45
N SER A 121 10.16 15.03 9.53
CA SER A 121 11.19 15.09 10.57
C SER A 121 10.59 15.46 11.92
N ALA A 122 11.33 15.20 13.02
CA ALA A 122 10.93 15.61 14.36
C ALA A 122 10.73 17.13 14.50
N GLY A 123 11.37 17.94 13.65
CA GLY A 123 11.20 19.40 13.56
C GLY A 123 10.02 19.86 12.72
N GLY A 124 9.20 18.93 12.21
CA GLY A 124 7.99 19.23 11.43
C GLY A 124 8.23 19.45 9.92
N ALA A 125 9.47 19.45 9.45
CA ALA A 125 9.76 19.56 8.01
C ALA A 125 9.30 18.31 7.27
N ILE A 126 8.55 18.50 6.17
CA ILE A 126 8.02 17.45 5.33
C ILE A 126 8.84 17.34 4.06
N THR A 127 9.19 16.11 3.69
CA THR A 127 9.78 15.76 2.39
C THR A 127 8.79 14.85 1.67
N TYR A 128 8.24 15.33 0.56
CA TYR A 128 7.33 14.55 -0.27
C TYR A 128 8.09 13.57 -1.15
N HIS A 129 7.50 12.41 -1.36
CA HIS A 129 8.01 11.46 -2.34
C HIS A 129 7.45 11.78 -3.71
N GLU A 130 8.33 11.76 -4.70
CA GLU A 130 7.99 12.02 -6.10
C GLU A 130 7.96 10.69 -6.88
N ASP A 131 7.42 10.73 -8.10
CA ASP A 131 7.41 9.61 -9.04
C ASP A 131 6.82 8.30 -8.45
N ILE A 132 5.68 8.44 -7.77
CA ILE A 132 4.95 7.32 -7.18
C ILE A 132 4.32 6.49 -8.30
N LYS A 133 4.52 5.18 -8.26
CA LYS A 133 3.99 4.25 -9.28
C LYS A 133 2.85 3.37 -8.80
N GLY A 134 2.70 3.22 -7.49
CA GLY A 134 1.80 2.26 -6.86
C GLY A 134 2.55 1.14 -6.15
N GLY A 135 1.84 0.08 -5.76
CA GLY A 135 2.43 -0.99 -4.98
C GLY A 135 1.42 -1.96 -4.40
N SER A 136 1.54 -2.29 -3.12
CA SER A 136 0.64 -3.21 -2.44
C SER A 136 0.11 -2.64 -1.13
N LEU A 137 -1.07 -3.10 -0.73
CA LEU A 137 -1.68 -2.85 0.57
C LEU A 137 -1.93 -4.21 1.24
N LEU A 138 -1.25 -4.46 2.35
CA LEU A 138 -1.53 -5.55 3.26
C LEU A 138 -2.46 -5.01 4.35
N ALA A 139 -3.60 -5.65 4.56
CA ALA A 139 -4.62 -5.28 5.53
C ALA A 139 -4.94 -6.48 6.42
N GLU A 140 -4.66 -6.34 7.72
CA GLU A 140 -4.88 -7.36 8.76
C GLU A 140 -6.08 -6.96 9.61
N PHE A 141 -7.19 -7.65 9.43
CA PHE A 141 -8.44 -7.43 10.13
C PHE A 141 -8.44 -8.21 11.44
N ILE A 142 -8.63 -7.51 12.55
CA ILE A 142 -8.61 -8.03 13.91
C ILE A 142 -10.02 -8.06 14.45
N GLY A 143 -10.48 -9.24 14.86
CA GLY A 143 -11.82 -9.49 15.38
C GLY A 143 -11.90 -10.91 15.93
N PRO A 144 -13.12 -11.48 16.08
CA PRO A 144 -13.30 -12.84 16.57
C PRO A 144 -12.53 -13.90 15.78
N GLU A 145 -12.42 -13.72 14.47
CA GLU A 145 -11.62 -14.53 13.56
C GLU A 145 -10.77 -13.61 12.70
N ALA A 146 -9.50 -13.43 13.11
CA ALA A 146 -8.57 -12.57 12.39
C ALA A 146 -8.27 -13.11 10.99
N TYR A 147 -8.15 -12.22 10.02
CA TYR A 147 -7.79 -12.55 8.65
C TYR A 147 -6.96 -11.43 8.02
N ALA A 148 -6.26 -11.75 6.94
CA ALA A 148 -5.48 -10.77 6.21
C ALA A 148 -5.79 -10.82 4.71
N VAL A 149 -5.81 -9.66 4.07
CA VAL A 149 -5.93 -9.51 2.64
C VAL A 149 -4.76 -8.68 2.11
N LYS A 150 -4.29 -9.04 0.93
CA LYS A 150 -3.26 -8.26 0.22
C LYS A 150 -3.77 -7.94 -1.18
N SER A 151 -3.65 -6.68 -1.54
CA SER A 151 -4.13 -6.14 -2.80
C SER A 151 -3.09 -5.23 -3.44
N SER A 152 -3.20 -5.02 -4.74
CA SER A 152 -2.32 -4.17 -5.53
C SER A 152 -3.02 -2.89 -5.93
N TRP A 153 -2.24 -1.86 -6.20
CA TRP A 153 -2.73 -0.56 -6.66
C TRP A 153 -1.71 0.12 -7.55
N ARG A 154 -2.19 0.96 -8.44
CA ARG A 154 -1.38 1.77 -9.34
C ARG A 154 -1.73 3.23 -9.18
N TYR A 155 -0.70 4.07 -9.16
CA TYR A 155 -0.81 5.53 -9.05
C TYR A 155 -0.33 6.17 -10.34
N PHE A 156 -1.06 7.17 -10.78
CA PHE A 156 -0.71 7.95 -11.96
C PHE A 156 -0.64 9.44 -11.61
N THR A 157 0.54 10.01 -11.82
CA THR A 157 0.70 11.45 -11.99
C THR A 157 0.51 11.74 -13.47
N ASN A 158 -0.65 12.32 -13.83
CA ASN A 158 -1.10 12.45 -15.22
C ASN A 158 -0.60 13.76 -15.88
N SER A 159 0.70 14.02 -15.80
CA SER A 159 1.35 15.17 -16.45
C SER A 159 1.19 15.16 -17.97
N ASP A 160 1.14 13.97 -18.57
CA ASP A 160 1.04 13.77 -20.02
C ASP A 160 -0.41 13.81 -20.53
N ARG A 161 -1.37 14.10 -19.65
CA ARG A 161 -2.78 14.22 -20.00
C ARG A 161 -3.36 12.98 -20.69
N GLN A 162 -3.01 11.83 -20.16
CA GLN A 162 -3.55 10.54 -20.63
C GLN A 162 -5.05 10.45 -20.36
N SER A 163 -5.77 9.82 -21.27
CA SER A 163 -7.23 9.57 -21.19
C SER A 163 -7.57 8.09 -20.91
N ALA A 164 -6.55 7.23 -20.73
CA ALA A 164 -6.73 5.82 -20.43
C ALA A 164 -5.71 5.36 -19.38
N PHE A 165 -6.18 4.54 -18.43
CA PHE A 165 -5.38 4.04 -17.33
C PHE A 165 -5.61 2.55 -17.13
N SER A 166 -4.54 1.79 -16.88
CA SER A 166 -4.60 0.34 -16.66
C SER A 166 -4.17 -0.01 -15.26
N SER A 167 -4.80 -1.04 -14.68
CA SER A 167 -4.42 -1.64 -13.40
C SER A 167 -2.96 -2.13 -13.39
N GLN A 168 -2.42 -2.40 -12.20
CA GLN A 168 -1.05 -2.84 -12.06
C GLN A 168 -0.81 -4.22 -12.71
N ASP A 169 -1.79 -5.10 -12.64
CA ASP A 169 -1.78 -6.43 -13.27
C ASP A 169 -2.11 -6.41 -14.77
N THR A 170 -2.42 -5.21 -15.33
CA THR A 170 -2.78 -4.97 -16.74
C THR A 170 -4.06 -5.67 -17.22
N LYS A 171 -4.85 -6.25 -16.31
CA LYS A 171 -6.09 -6.95 -16.67
C LYS A 171 -7.30 -6.04 -16.80
N PHE A 172 -7.24 -4.84 -16.26
CA PHE A 172 -8.31 -3.86 -16.30
C PHE A 172 -7.81 -2.55 -16.88
N THR A 173 -8.59 -1.94 -17.76
CA THR A 173 -8.34 -0.60 -18.31
C THR A 173 -9.62 0.20 -18.31
N ILE A 174 -9.53 1.47 -17.95
CA ILE A 174 -10.61 2.45 -18.05
C ILE A 174 -10.16 3.62 -18.92
N ALA A 175 -11.03 4.09 -19.81
CA ALA A 175 -10.73 5.19 -20.69
C ALA A 175 -11.91 6.16 -20.82
N ASN A 176 -11.61 7.45 -20.84
CA ASN A 176 -12.54 8.54 -21.15
C ASN A 176 -11.71 9.79 -21.41
N ASP A 177 -12.01 10.57 -22.45
CA ASP A 177 -11.25 11.78 -22.81
C ASP A 177 -11.20 12.81 -21.68
N SER A 178 -12.21 12.85 -20.81
CA SER A 178 -12.25 13.75 -19.65
C SER A 178 -11.21 13.40 -18.59
N LEU A 179 -10.67 12.17 -18.57
CA LEU A 179 -9.62 11.77 -17.65
C LEU A 179 -8.30 12.56 -17.87
N ALA A 180 -8.09 13.11 -19.07
CA ALA A 180 -6.96 13.98 -19.37
C ALA A 180 -6.91 15.27 -18.51
N ARG A 181 -8.00 15.61 -17.83
CA ARG A 181 -8.09 16.81 -16.96
C ARG A 181 -7.66 16.52 -15.50
N TYR A 182 -7.61 15.26 -15.13
CA TYR A 182 -7.25 14.86 -13.77
C TYR A 182 -5.73 14.72 -13.65
N SER A 183 -5.19 15.22 -12.56
CA SER A 183 -3.75 15.21 -12.28
C SER A 183 -3.30 13.92 -11.63
N TYR A 184 -4.17 13.31 -10.82
CA TYR A 184 -3.86 12.11 -10.06
C TYR A 184 -4.99 11.09 -10.18
N VAL A 185 -4.63 9.86 -10.54
CA VAL A 185 -5.57 8.74 -10.67
C VAL A 185 -5.01 7.53 -9.93
N ILE A 186 -5.87 6.81 -9.20
CA ILE A 186 -5.54 5.51 -8.61
C ILE A 186 -6.46 4.46 -9.21
N ILE A 187 -5.87 3.33 -9.62
CA ILE A 187 -6.60 2.08 -9.86
C ILE A 187 -6.20 1.11 -8.77
N TYR A 188 -7.19 0.58 -8.06
CA TYR A 188 -6.99 -0.30 -6.92
C TYR A 188 -7.75 -1.61 -7.10
N ASN A 189 -7.06 -2.73 -6.86
CA ASN A 189 -7.67 -4.04 -6.82
C ASN A 189 -8.26 -4.24 -5.42
N SER A 190 -9.54 -3.90 -5.23
CA SER A 190 -10.19 -4.09 -3.93
C SER A 190 -10.23 -5.57 -3.54
N PRO A 191 -9.99 -5.93 -2.26
CA PRO A 191 -10.01 -7.32 -1.84
C PRO A 191 -11.35 -8.01 -2.06
N GLY A 192 -12.44 -7.29 -1.84
CA GLY A 192 -13.82 -7.72 -1.99
C GLY A 192 -14.67 -6.68 -2.70
N TYR A 193 -15.96 -6.92 -2.77
CA TYR A 193 -16.95 -6.09 -3.48
C TYR A 193 -18.07 -5.60 -2.53
N PRO A 194 -18.74 -4.46 -2.85
CA PRO A 194 -19.60 -3.76 -1.88
C PRO A 194 -20.92 -4.47 -1.57
N ALA A 195 -21.52 -5.17 -2.53
CA ALA A 195 -22.85 -5.77 -2.39
C ALA A 195 -22.87 -7.14 -3.07
N GLU A 196 -23.82 -7.98 -2.71
CA GLU A 196 -24.05 -9.26 -3.39
C GLU A 196 -24.22 -9.03 -4.91
N VAL A 197 -23.56 -9.88 -5.69
CA VAL A 197 -23.63 -9.87 -7.16
C VAL A 197 -24.14 -11.22 -7.65
N GLU A 198 -25.01 -11.20 -8.64
CA GLU A 198 -25.51 -12.42 -9.26
C GLU A 198 -24.43 -13.05 -10.15
N GLY A 199 -24.27 -14.38 -10.07
CA GLY A 199 -23.28 -15.14 -10.82
C GLY A 199 -21.98 -15.39 -10.05
N GLU A 200 -21.07 -16.12 -10.67
CA GLU A 200 -19.75 -16.42 -10.13
C GLU A 200 -18.77 -15.31 -10.50
N VAL A 201 -18.14 -14.69 -9.51
CA VAL A 201 -17.10 -13.68 -9.74
C VAL A 201 -15.83 -14.35 -10.27
N VAL A 202 -15.43 -13.98 -11.49
CA VAL A 202 -14.32 -14.61 -12.23
C VAL A 202 -13.15 -13.65 -12.51
N SER A 203 -13.16 -12.46 -11.91
CA SER A 203 -12.06 -11.49 -11.98
C SER A 203 -11.71 -10.94 -10.60
N ASP A 204 -10.61 -10.19 -10.53
CA ASP A 204 -10.37 -9.24 -9.46
C ASP A 204 -11.39 -8.09 -9.53
N ILE A 205 -11.55 -7.36 -8.41
CA ILE A 205 -12.45 -6.21 -8.30
C ILE A 205 -11.63 -4.94 -8.46
N TYR A 206 -12.01 -4.07 -9.39
CA TYR A 206 -11.28 -2.83 -9.64
C TYR A 206 -12.11 -1.62 -9.24
N THR A 207 -11.48 -0.72 -8.50
CA THR A 207 -11.99 0.62 -8.22
C THR A 207 -11.08 1.66 -8.85
N VAL A 208 -11.65 2.78 -9.26
CA VAL A 208 -10.92 3.90 -9.86
C VAL A 208 -11.27 5.16 -9.11
N SER A 209 -10.28 5.94 -8.76
CA SER A 209 -10.47 7.23 -8.09
C SER A 209 -9.53 8.28 -8.66
N ALA A 210 -9.90 9.52 -8.52
CA ALA A 210 -9.09 10.67 -8.86
C ALA A 210 -9.18 11.72 -7.73
N GLU A 211 -8.40 12.79 -7.84
CA GLU A 211 -8.39 13.88 -6.86
C GLU A 211 -9.73 14.60 -6.69
N THR A 212 -10.64 14.39 -7.62
CA THR A 212 -12.05 14.81 -7.53
C THR A 212 -12.96 13.74 -8.12
N SER A 213 -14.25 13.80 -7.80
CA SER A 213 -15.21 12.77 -8.18
C SER A 213 -15.33 12.60 -9.71
N LEU A 214 -15.13 11.38 -10.18
CA LEU A 214 -15.32 10.98 -11.58
C LEU A 214 -16.82 10.87 -11.97
N LYS A 215 -17.74 10.79 -10.99
CA LYS A 215 -19.20 10.76 -11.22
C LYS A 215 -19.74 12.02 -11.89
N THR A 216 -18.97 13.11 -11.89
CA THR A 216 -19.34 14.36 -12.57
C THR A 216 -19.15 14.33 -14.07
N ILE A 217 -18.49 13.29 -14.61
CA ILE A 217 -18.27 13.11 -16.04
C ILE A 217 -19.53 12.50 -16.64
N SER A 218 -20.17 13.23 -17.55
CA SER A 218 -21.42 12.80 -18.19
C SER A 218 -21.22 11.88 -19.41
N SER A 219 -20.04 11.91 -20.03
CA SER A 219 -19.71 11.00 -21.13
C SER A 219 -19.41 9.59 -20.61
N PRO A 220 -19.78 8.54 -21.35
CA PRO A 220 -19.52 7.17 -20.92
C PRO A 220 -18.03 6.85 -20.88
N PHE A 221 -17.65 5.99 -19.98
CA PHE A 221 -16.33 5.39 -19.87
C PHE A 221 -16.28 4.10 -20.69
N THR A 222 -15.18 3.87 -21.35
CA THR A 222 -14.86 2.56 -21.92
C THR A 222 -14.11 1.75 -20.87
N VAL A 223 -14.60 0.57 -20.57
CA VAL A 223 -14.01 -0.36 -19.59
C VAL A 223 -13.63 -1.64 -20.32
N THR A 224 -12.39 -2.07 -20.15
CA THR A 224 -11.87 -3.26 -20.81
C THR A 224 -11.24 -4.20 -19.78
N PHE A 225 -11.63 -5.47 -19.83
CA PHE A 225 -11.01 -6.56 -19.09
C PHE A 225 -10.27 -7.49 -20.05
N THR A 226 -8.99 -7.74 -19.78
CA THR A 226 -8.25 -8.83 -20.42
C THR A 226 -8.61 -10.13 -19.72
N THR A 227 -9.27 -11.04 -20.43
CA THR A 227 -9.78 -12.29 -19.87
C THR A 227 -9.85 -13.38 -20.92
N LYS A 228 -9.85 -14.65 -20.47
CA LYS A 228 -10.14 -15.83 -21.31
C LYS A 228 -11.61 -16.27 -21.20
N GLU A 229 -12.38 -15.60 -20.37
CA GLU A 229 -13.76 -15.94 -20.07
C GLU A 229 -14.68 -15.29 -21.11
N GLU A 230 -14.86 -15.95 -22.25
CA GLU A 230 -15.64 -15.43 -23.39
C GLU A 230 -17.13 -15.17 -23.07
N GLN A 231 -17.69 -15.90 -22.10
CA GLN A 231 -19.09 -15.79 -21.68
C GLN A 231 -19.27 -14.89 -20.44
N ALA A 232 -18.19 -14.29 -19.94
CA ALA A 232 -18.30 -13.39 -18.80
C ALA A 232 -19.05 -12.10 -19.16
N GLN A 233 -19.62 -11.48 -18.15
CA GLN A 233 -20.27 -10.16 -18.23
C GLN A 233 -19.51 -9.16 -17.36
N ILE A 234 -19.36 -7.93 -17.85
CA ILE A 234 -18.84 -6.84 -17.04
C ILE A 234 -19.99 -6.34 -16.15
N MET A 235 -19.75 -6.34 -14.84
CA MET A 235 -20.62 -5.72 -13.85
C MET A 235 -19.98 -4.43 -13.34
N GLY A 236 -20.75 -3.36 -13.27
CA GLY A 236 -20.38 -2.10 -12.64
C GLY A 236 -21.28 -1.81 -11.45
N TYR A 237 -20.71 -1.38 -10.31
CA TYR A 237 -21.46 -0.96 -9.13
C TYR A 237 -21.61 0.55 -9.12
N ASP A 238 -22.84 1.07 -9.12
CA ASP A 238 -23.13 2.51 -9.24
C ASP A 238 -23.14 3.25 -7.88
N GLY A 239 -22.95 2.52 -6.78
CA GLY A 239 -23.06 2.99 -5.40
C GLY A 239 -24.29 2.46 -4.67
N GLU A 240 -25.24 1.87 -5.38
CA GLU A 240 -26.47 1.29 -4.84
C GLU A 240 -26.64 -0.17 -5.28
N ALA A 241 -26.41 -0.47 -6.56
CA ALA A 241 -26.62 -1.79 -7.14
C ALA A 241 -25.60 -2.14 -8.24
N TRP A 242 -25.48 -3.44 -8.52
CA TRP A 242 -24.73 -3.93 -9.66
C TRP A 242 -25.55 -3.79 -10.94
N GLN A 243 -24.89 -3.24 -11.97
CA GLN A 243 -25.44 -3.07 -13.31
C GLN A 243 -24.62 -3.92 -14.29
N SER A 244 -25.28 -4.73 -15.10
CA SER A 244 -24.63 -5.42 -16.22
C SER A 244 -24.35 -4.42 -17.35
N LEU A 245 -23.10 -4.36 -17.81
CA LEU A 245 -22.70 -3.51 -18.91
C LEU A 245 -22.82 -4.28 -20.22
N GLU A 246 -23.45 -3.64 -21.21
CA GLU A 246 -23.39 -4.17 -22.57
C GLU A 246 -21.93 -4.21 -23.03
N SER A 247 -21.44 -5.39 -23.38
CA SER A 247 -20.02 -5.63 -23.64
C SER A 247 -19.79 -6.58 -24.79
N GLN A 248 -18.63 -6.45 -25.45
CA GLN A 248 -18.21 -7.24 -26.59
C GLN A 248 -16.86 -7.90 -26.28
N TYR A 249 -16.79 -9.22 -26.53
CA TYR A 249 -15.55 -9.98 -26.43
C TYR A 249 -14.84 -10.03 -27.78
N GLU A 250 -13.57 -9.61 -27.80
CA GLU A 250 -12.71 -9.66 -28.97
C GLU A 250 -11.26 -9.83 -28.58
N ASN A 251 -10.56 -10.78 -29.20
CA ASN A 251 -9.10 -10.99 -29.04
C ASN A 251 -8.60 -11.13 -27.59
N GLY A 252 -9.37 -11.77 -26.74
CA GLY A 252 -8.98 -11.95 -25.31
C GLY A 252 -9.31 -10.75 -24.42
N ALA A 253 -10.13 -9.83 -24.90
CA ALA A 253 -10.58 -8.66 -24.17
C ALA A 253 -12.10 -8.56 -24.21
N LEU A 254 -12.71 -8.27 -23.08
CA LEU A 254 -14.11 -7.93 -22.94
C LEU A 254 -14.23 -6.42 -22.70
N THR A 255 -14.88 -5.71 -23.63
CA THR A 255 -14.98 -4.25 -23.59
C THR A 255 -16.45 -3.82 -23.50
N GLY A 256 -16.74 -2.94 -22.55
CA GLY A 256 -18.06 -2.35 -22.32
C GLY A 256 -17.99 -0.84 -22.20
N SER A 257 -19.18 -0.20 -22.27
CA SER A 257 -19.33 1.24 -22.12
C SER A 257 -20.43 1.56 -21.13
N ALA A 258 -20.14 2.43 -20.17
CA ALA A 258 -21.10 2.82 -19.12
C ALA A 258 -20.77 4.20 -18.53
N PRO A 259 -21.68 4.86 -17.81
CA PRO A 259 -21.33 5.90 -16.86
C PRO A 259 -20.24 5.43 -15.88
N PHE A 260 -19.61 6.35 -15.19
CA PHE A 260 -18.63 5.97 -14.15
C PHE A 260 -19.30 5.13 -13.05
N MET A 261 -18.66 4.03 -12.67
CA MET A 261 -19.07 3.11 -11.60
C MET A 261 -18.02 3.05 -10.48
N ASP A 262 -18.46 2.83 -9.24
CA ASP A 262 -17.57 2.79 -8.06
C ASP A 262 -16.70 1.53 -8.01
N ALA A 263 -17.16 0.45 -8.64
CA ALA A 263 -16.41 -0.80 -8.77
C ALA A 263 -16.76 -1.55 -10.05
N TYR A 264 -15.83 -2.35 -10.53
CA TYR A 264 -15.98 -3.19 -11.73
C TYR A 264 -15.47 -4.59 -11.46
N LEU A 265 -16.17 -5.59 -11.98
CA LEU A 265 -15.76 -7.01 -11.96
C LEU A 265 -16.39 -7.78 -13.13
N LEU A 266 -15.94 -9.02 -13.30
CA LEU A 266 -16.57 -9.98 -14.22
C LEU A 266 -17.31 -11.06 -13.46
N VAL A 267 -18.48 -11.44 -13.98
CA VAL A 267 -19.25 -12.60 -13.53
C VAL A 267 -19.53 -13.57 -14.68
N LYS A 268 -19.83 -14.83 -14.32
CA LYS A 268 -20.39 -15.87 -15.20
C LYS A 268 -21.77 -16.28 -14.74
#